data_7c6803408ad4a24bf06f8e764336c019
#
_entry.id   7c6803408ad4a24bf06f8e764336c019
#
_cell.length_a   1.000
_cell.length_b   1.000
_cell.length_c   1.000
_cell.angle_alpha   90.00
_cell.angle_beta   90.00
_cell.angle_gamma   90.00
#
_symmetry.space_group_name_H-M   'P 1'
#
loop_
_entity.id
_entity.type
_entity.pdbx_description
1 polymer ?
#
loop_
_entity_poly.entity_id
_entity_poly.type
_entity_poly.pdbx_seq_one_letter_code
_entity_poly.pdbx_strand_id
1 'polypeptide(L)'
;MASVCDFLLSQDIVASCSDPVSPGLEQDGVIINRADLDFDAVTFDETRANVIKSLAMLSGKRAYKIKVLGNTPFTGTGSSFVAGNYQNTFTHTVQFVVLDNGPDVCKNVIDNLANGKYIMILENSYKGLNKSTNKGDSAFQIYGYNQGLVASAIENDKYSEDTNGGWLVTMQETKAPNSGMFLYAGTYASSKAVFDSLTSAAE
;
A
#
# COMPACT_ATOMS: atom_id res chain seq x y z
N MET A 1 -15.50 -20.26 24.07
CA MET A 1 -15.98 -21.02 22.91
C MET A 1 -15.10 -20.62 21.73
N ALA A 2 -14.49 -21.58 21.03
CA ALA A 2 -13.74 -21.27 19.81
C ALA A 2 -14.72 -20.69 18.80
N SER A 3 -14.44 -19.50 18.27
CA SER A 3 -15.18 -18.88 17.18
C SER A 3 -15.02 -19.79 15.95
N VAL A 4 -16.12 -20.35 15.48
CA VAL A 4 -16.15 -20.98 14.15
C VAL A 4 -15.91 -19.83 13.15
N CYS A 5 -14.96 -20.01 12.24
CA CYS A 5 -14.75 -19.05 11.14
C CYS A 5 -15.98 -19.06 10.24
N ASP A 6 -16.88 -18.12 10.43
CA ASP A 6 -18.11 -17.99 9.65
C ASP A 6 -17.88 -16.93 8.58
N PHE A 7 -17.67 -17.37 7.32
CA PHE A 7 -17.39 -16.50 6.18
C PHE A 7 -18.68 -16.12 5.43
N LEU A 8 -19.65 -15.58 6.15
CA LEU A 8 -20.91 -15.11 5.60
C LEU A 8 -20.81 -13.63 5.19
N LEU A 9 -21.53 -13.26 4.14
CA LEU A 9 -21.68 -11.85 3.78
C LEU A 9 -22.44 -11.13 4.93
N SER A 10 -21.86 -10.01 5.38
CA SER A 10 -22.42 -9.18 6.45
C SER A 10 -22.87 -7.80 5.94
N GLN A 11 -22.73 -7.54 4.64
CA GLN A 11 -23.08 -6.28 4.01
C GLN A 11 -23.63 -6.49 2.60
N ASP A 12 -24.59 -5.67 2.18
CA ASP A 12 -25.14 -5.66 0.84
C ASP A 12 -24.10 -5.19 -0.19
N ILE A 13 -24.15 -5.76 -1.39
CA ILE A 13 -23.32 -5.34 -2.53
C ILE A 13 -24.16 -4.38 -3.38
N VAL A 14 -24.06 -3.09 -3.09
CA VAL A 14 -24.84 -2.05 -3.75
C VAL A 14 -23.91 -0.95 -4.27
N ALA A 15 -24.10 -0.56 -5.54
CA ALA A 15 -23.40 0.60 -6.09
C ALA A 15 -23.99 1.90 -5.53
N SER A 16 -23.12 2.83 -5.10
CA SER A 16 -23.54 4.14 -4.65
C SER A 16 -23.56 5.13 -5.82
N CYS A 17 -24.73 5.65 -6.15
CA CYS A 17 -24.84 6.71 -7.17
C CYS A 17 -24.37 8.08 -6.64
N SER A 18 -24.42 8.28 -5.33
CA SER A 18 -23.99 9.55 -4.69
C SER A 18 -22.47 9.61 -4.42
N ASP A 19 -21.80 8.45 -4.40
CA ASP A 19 -20.36 8.35 -4.16
C ASP A 19 -19.77 7.25 -5.08
N PRO A 20 -19.72 7.49 -6.40
CA PRO A 20 -19.21 6.50 -7.35
C PRO A 20 -17.71 6.30 -7.16
N VAL A 21 -17.28 5.05 -7.21
CA VAL A 21 -15.85 4.68 -7.11
C VAL A 21 -15.11 5.18 -8.37
N SER A 22 -14.04 5.94 -8.16
CA SER A 22 -13.13 6.37 -9.22
C SER A 22 -11.88 5.48 -9.22
N PRO A 23 -11.46 4.94 -10.37
CA PRO A 23 -10.22 4.17 -10.47
C PRO A 23 -8.99 5.09 -10.36
N GLY A 24 -7.87 4.51 -9.94
CA GLY A 24 -6.56 5.16 -9.96
C GLY A 24 -5.98 5.43 -8.58
N LEU A 25 -4.72 5.84 -8.61
CA LEU A 25 -3.92 6.21 -7.46
C LEU A 25 -3.37 7.62 -7.66
N GLU A 26 -3.11 8.32 -6.56
CA GLU A 26 -2.39 9.60 -6.58
C GLU A 26 -0.89 9.34 -6.83
N GLN A 27 -0.16 10.41 -7.20
CA GLN A 27 1.25 10.30 -7.55
C GLN A 27 2.17 10.03 -6.36
N ASP A 28 1.75 10.40 -5.16
CA ASP A 28 2.54 10.31 -3.95
C ASP A 28 2.24 9.01 -3.19
N GLY A 29 3.30 8.35 -2.75
CA GLY A 29 3.26 7.17 -1.89
C GLY A 29 4.36 7.20 -0.85
N VAL A 30 4.29 6.28 0.08
CA VAL A 30 5.31 6.05 1.12
C VAL A 30 5.74 4.60 1.07
N ILE A 31 7.06 4.38 1.05
CA ILE A 31 7.67 3.06 1.16
C ILE A 31 8.45 2.97 2.48
N ILE A 32 8.23 1.90 3.20
CA ILE A 32 8.80 1.62 4.52
C ILE A 32 9.64 0.36 4.40
N ASN A 33 10.89 0.36 4.85
CA ASN A 33 11.59 -0.89 5.13
C ASN A 33 10.81 -1.63 6.22
N ARG A 34 10.34 -2.82 5.95
CA ARG A 34 9.47 -3.53 6.91
C ARG A 34 10.10 -3.72 8.29
N ALA A 35 11.43 -3.83 8.35
CA ALA A 35 12.19 -3.95 9.59
C ALA A 35 12.27 -2.64 10.40
N ASP A 36 11.97 -1.49 9.79
CA ASP A 36 12.04 -0.17 10.44
C ASP A 36 10.68 0.28 11.00
N LEU A 37 9.60 -0.50 10.77
CA LEU A 37 8.28 -0.25 11.37
C LEU A 37 8.25 -0.79 12.80
N ASP A 38 7.74 0.01 13.73
CA ASP A 38 7.45 -0.42 15.09
C ASP A 38 6.07 -1.11 15.13
N PHE A 39 6.07 -2.45 15.00
CA PHE A 39 4.83 -3.24 15.00
C PHE A 39 4.10 -3.22 16.34
N ASP A 40 4.80 -2.98 17.46
CA ASP A 40 4.20 -2.92 18.79
C ASP A 40 3.43 -1.60 19.01
N ALA A 41 3.82 -0.55 18.30
CA ALA A 41 3.14 0.75 18.32
C ALA A 41 2.01 0.89 17.28
N VAL A 42 1.79 -0.12 16.42
CA VAL A 42 0.68 -0.11 15.47
C VAL A 42 -0.65 -0.26 16.21
N THR A 43 -1.59 0.66 15.95
CA THR A 43 -2.92 0.57 16.52
C THR A 43 -3.97 0.28 15.46
N PHE A 44 -4.84 -0.69 15.74
CA PHE A 44 -5.93 -1.10 14.85
C PHE A 44 -7.27 -0.46 15.27
N ASP A 45 -8.20 -0.44 14.35
CA ASP A 45 -9.58 -0.12 14.65
C ASP A 45 -10.24 -1.29 15.41
N GLU A 46 -10.98 -1.00 16.49
CA GLU A 46 -11.59 -2.01 17.37
C GLU A 46 -12.67 -2.85 16.66
N THR A 47 -13.29 -2.30 15.62
CA THR A 47 -14.41 -2.91 14.91
C THR A 47 -14.03 -3.43 13.51
N ARG A 48 -12.95 -2.91 12.93
CA ARG A 48 -12.50 -3.21 11.56
C ARG A 48 -11.04 -3.67 11.57
N ALA A 49 -10.82 -4.97 11.64
CA ALA A 49 -9.50 -5.59 11.74
C ALA A 49 -8.54 -5.29 10.58
N ASN A 50 -9.06 -4.81 9.44
CA ASN A 50 -8.28 -4.40 8.29
C ASN A 50 -7.98 -2.89 8.23
N VAL A 51 -8.28 -2.15 9.31
CA VAL A 51 -8.02 -0.72 9.41
C VAL A 51 -6.99 -0.44 10.50
N ILE A 52 -5.92 0.24 10.12
CA ILE A 52 -4.86 0.74 11.00
C ILE A 52 -5.14 2.22 11.28
N LYS A 53 -5.15 2.60 12.56
CA LYS A 53 -5.35 3.99 13.00
C LYS A 53 -4.04 4.76 13.06
N SER A 54 -2.96 4.12 13.52
CA SER A 54 -1.65 4.75 13.60
C SER A 54 -0.53 3.75 13.29
N LEU A 55 0.52 4.28 12.69
CA LEU A 55 1.78 3.62 12.41
C LEU A 55 2.90 4.47 12.98
N ALA A 56 3.91 3.85 13.56
CA ALA A 56 5.11 4.51 14.03
C ALA A 56 6.36 3.83 13.50
N MET A 57 7.40 4.63 13.29
CA MET A 57 8.72 4.12 12.92
C MET A 57 9.53 3.85 14.19
N LEU A 58 10.44 2.89 14.14
CA LEU A 58 11.45 2.71 15.20
C LEU A 58 12.30 3.98 15.35
N SER A 59 12.80 4.24 16.56
CA SER A 59 13.60 5.43 16.87
C SER A 59 14.76 5.62 15.89
N GLY A 60 14.91 6.82 15.36
CA GLY A 60 15.91 7.18 14.36
C GLY A 60 15.65 6.62 12.96
N LYS A 61 14.51 5.96 12.72
CA LYS A 61 14.10 5.43 11.43
C LYS A 61 13.02 6.29 10.78
N ARG A 62 12.95 6.22 9.46
CA ARG A 62 11.92 6.91 8.68
C ARG A 62 11.51 6.08 7.48
N ALA A 63 10.35 6.37 6.96
CA ALA A 63 9.93 5.92 5.65
C ALA A 63 10.50 6.82 4.54
N TYR A 64 10.37 6.37 3.31
CA TYR A 64 10.84 7.10 2.14
C TYR A 64 9.65 7.49 1.27
N LYS A 65 9.68 8.71 0.74
CA LYS A 65 8.70 9.15 -0.26
C LYS A 65 8.96 8.43 -1.57
N ILE A 66 7.87 8.03 -2.22
CA ILE A 66 7.86 7.62 -3.60
C ILE A 66 6.91 8.55 -4.35
N LYS A 67 7.36 9.06 -5.50
CA LYS A 67 6.53 9.88 -6.38
C LYS A 67 6.65 9.37 -7.80
N VAL A 68 5.53 8.91 -8.34
CA VAL A 68 5.44 8.43 -9.71
C VAL A 68 4.72 9.50 -10.54
N LEU A 69 5.43 10.04 -11.51
CA LEU A 69 4.89 11.06 -12.41
C LEU A 69 4.00 10.43 -13.48
N GLY A 70 3.03 11.18 -13.95
CA GLY A 70 2.14 10.77 -15.04
C GLY A 70 0.66 10.80 -14.63
N ASN A 71 -0.19 10.49 -15.60
CA ASN A 71 -1.65 10.51 -15.43
C ASN A 71 -2.19 9.22 -14.82
N THR A 72 -1.42 8.13 -14.87
CA THR A 72 -1.75 6.81 -14.34
C THR A 72 -0.62 6.28 -13.47
N PRO A 73 -0.30 6.98 -12.36
CA PRO A 73 0.76 6.54 -11.47
C PRO A 73 0.43 5.16 -10.89
N PHE A 74 1.47 4.37 -10.63
CA PHE A 74 1.34 3.02 -10.07
C PHE A 74 0.45 2.05 -10.88
N THR A 75 0.37 2.24 -12.21
CA THR A 75 -0.36 1.32 -13.10
C THR A 75 0.13 -0.12 -12.91
N GLY A 76 -0.79 -1.08 -12.83
CA GLY A 76 -0.47 -2.49 -12.52
C GLY A 76 -0.59 -2.84 -11.04
N THR A 77 -0.84 -1.84 -10.17
CA THR A 77 -1.13 -2.08 -8.75
C THR A 77 -2.52 -2.67 -8.57
N GLY A 78 -2.63 -3.72 -7.74
CA GLY A 78 -3.90 -4.37 -7.47
C GLY A 78 -3.78 -5.56 -6.53
N SER A 79 -4.89 -6.26 -6.39
CA SER A 79 -5.00 -7.46 -5.54
C SER A 79 -5.72 -8.56 -6.30
N SER A 80 -5.24 -9.78 -6.19
CA SER A 80 -5.84 -10.98 -6.79
C SER A 80 -6.09 -12.05 -5.74
N PHE A 81 -7.20 -12.76 -5.90
CA PHE A 81 -7.54 -13.92 -5.07
C PHE A 81 -6.72 -15.13 -5.48
N VAL A 82 -6.28 -15.92 -4.49
CA VAL A 82 -5.56 -17.17 -4.69
C VAL A 82 -6.26 -18.27 -3.87
N ALA A 83 -6.83 -19.23 -4.57
CA ALA A 83 -7.43 -20.39 -3.93
C ALA A 83 -6.34 -21.29 -3.33
N GLY A 84 -6.56 -21.75 -2.11
CA GLY A 84 -5.65 -22.67 -1.42
C GLY A 84 -6.38 -23.89 -0.86
N ASN A 85 -5.65 -24.97 -0.65
CA ASN A 85 -6.23 -26.23 -0.16
C ASN A 85 -6.77 -26.14 1.27
N TYR A 86 -6.16 -25.30 2.12
CA TYR A 86 -6.55 -25.16 3.52
C TYR A 86 -7.10 -23.76 3.82
N GLN A 87 -6.54 -22.73 3.17
CA GLN A 87 -6.94 -21.35 3.36
C GLN A 87 -6.76 -20.58 2.05
N ASN A 88 -7.78 -19.82 1.70
CA ASN A 88 -7.71 -18.86 0.60
C ASN A 88 -6.87 -17.65 1.02
N THR A 89 -6.14 -17.09 0.10
CA THR A 89 -5.25 -15.95 0.32
C THR A 89 -5.37 -14.93 -0.81
N PHE A 90 -4.68 -13.82 -0.66
CA PHE A 90 -4.57 -12.80 -1.69
C PHE A 90 -3.11 -12.56 -2.05
N THR A 91 -2.88 -12.17 -3.28
CA THR A 91 -1.62 -11.59 -3.73
C THR A 91 -1.86 -10.12 -4.00
N HIS A 92 -1.11 -9.27 -3.30
CA HIS A 92 -1.09 -7.84 -3.53
C HIS A 92 0.11 -7.49 -4.39
N THR A 93 -0.09 -6.75 -5.46
CA THR A 93 0.95 -6.30 -6.37
C THR A 93 1.00 -4.78 -6.34
N VAL A 94 2.20 -4.21 -6.25
CA VAL A 94 2.46 -2.79 -6.43
C VAL A 94 3.46 -2.63 -7.55
N GLN A 95 3.14 -1.79 -8.53
CA GLN A 95 4.01 -1.51 -9.66
C GLN A 95 4.27 -0.01 -9.80
N PHE A 96 5.50 0.37 -10.07
CA PHE A 96 5.90 1.76 -10.24
C PHE A 96 7.16 1.89 -11.10
N VAL A 97 7.36 3.10 -11.62
CA VAL A 97 8.52 3.44 -12.44
C VAL A 97 9.48 4.34 -11.66
N VAL A 98 10.77 4.00 -11.71
CA VAL A 98 11.87 4.83 -11.22
C VAL A 98 12.54 5.48 -12.43
N LEU A 99 12.36 6.80 -12.59
CA LEU A 99 12.82 7.56 -13.76
C LEU A 99 14.29 8.02 -13.67
N ASP A 100 15.11 7.30 -12.92
CA ASP A 100 16.53 7.59 -12.78
C ASP A 100 17.37 6.33 -12.99
N ASN A 101 18.49 6.49 -13.69
CA ASN A 101 19.42 5.41 -14.06
C ASN A 101 20.84 5.67 -13.53
N GLY A 102 21.01 6.64 -12.63
CA GLY A 102 22.32 6.98 -12.06
C GLY A 102 22.88 5.88 -11.15
N PRO A 103 24.20 5.87 -10.90
CA PRO A 103 24.85 4.85 -10.07
C PRO A 103 24.34 4.83 -8.63
N ASP A 104 24.01 5.98 -8.09
CA ASP A 104 23.47 6.09 -6.72
C ASP A 104 22.07 5.50 -6.61
N VAL A 105 21.21 5.72 -7.60
CA VAL A 105 19.86 5.12 -7.64
C VAL A 105 19.95 3.61 -7.85
N CYS A 106 20.81 3.15 -8.76
CA CYS A 106 21.01 1.71 -8.94
C CYS A 106 21.42 1.04 -7.63
N LYS A 107 22.41 1.57 -6.92
CA LYS A 107 22.94 1.00 -5.69
C LYS A 107 22.00 1.18 -4.48
N ASN A 108 21.49 2.38 -4.28
CA ASN A 108 20.78 2.74 -3.05
C ASN A 108 19.26 2.50 -3.12
N VAL A 109 18.70 2.36 -4.33
CA VAL A 109 17.27 2.11 -4.54
C VAL A 109 17.07 0.74 -5.18
N ILE A 110 17.54 0.51 -6.39
CA ILE A 110 17.20 -0.69 -7.17
C ILE A 110 17.76 -1.96 -6.52
N ASP A 111 19.04 -1.97 -6.14
CA ASP A 111 19.66 -3.14 -5.48
C ASP A 111 19.01 -3.44 -4.13
N ASN A 112 18.60 -2.41 -3.39
CA ASN A 112 17.89 -2.58 -2.14
C ASN A 112 16.46 -3.09 -2.36
N LEU A 113 15.72 -2.53 -3.34
CA LEU A 113 14.38 -3.03 -3.69
C LEU A 113 14.41 -4.50 -4.12
N ALA A 114 15.46 -4.92 -4.82
CA ALA A 114 15.63 -6.31 -5.24
C ALA A 114 15.81 -7.30 -4.09
N ASN A 115 16.36 -6.86 -2.96
CA ASN A 115 16.77 -7.75 -1.86
C ASN A 115 16.01 -7.52 -0.54
N GLY A 116 15.20 -6.46 -0.46
CA GLY A 116 14.51 -6.06 0.77
C GLY A 116 13.08 -6.56 0.88
N LYS A 117 12.47 -6.26 2.03
CA LYS A 117 11.04 -6.41 2.30
C LYS A 117 10.45 -5.08 2.70
N TYR A 118 9.33 -4.73 2.09
CA TYR A 118 8.77 -3.38 2.21
C TYR A 118 7.29 -3.39 2.55
N ILE A 119 6.83 -2.28 3.10
CA ILE A 119 5.43 -1.92 3.22
C ILE A 119 5.24 -0.65 2.41
N MET A 120 4.19 -0.56 1.62
CA MET A 120 3.85 0.64 0.87
C MET A 120 2.47 1.14 1.24
N ILE A 121 2.35 2.45 1.37
CA ILE A 121 1.08 3.12 1.58
C ILE A 121 0.86 4.04 0.37
N LEU A 122 -0.23 3.81 -0.33
CA LEU A 122 -0.61 4.56 -1.53
C LEU A 122 -1.95 5.26 -1.31
N GLU A 123 -2.07 6.46 -1.85
CA GLU A 123 -3.31 7.22 -1.80
C GLU A 123 -4.18 6.90 -3.02
N ASN A 124 -5.41 6.44 -2.78
CA ASN A 124 -6.40 6.17 -3.81
C ASN A 124 -7.00 7.48 -4.35
N SER A 125 -7.30 7.53 -5.65
CA SER A 125 -8.10 8.62 -6.23
C SER A 125 -9.52 8.65 -5.64
N TYR A 126 -10.11 7.47 -5.40
CA TYR A 126 -11.35 7.35 -4.64
C TYR A 126 -11.07 7.38 -3.14
N LYS A 127 -11.50 8.44 -2.49
CA LYS A 127 -11.26 8.67 -1.05
C LYS A 127 -12.46 8.33 -0.17
N GLY A 128 -13.65 8.14 -0.75
CA GLY A 128 -14.89 7.88 0.01
C GLY A 128 -15.34 9.08 0.86
N LEU A 129 -15.15 10.31 0.38
CA LEU A 129 -15.46 11.53 1.13
C LEU A 129 -16.95 11.82 1.22
N ASN A 130 -17.76 11.24 0.31
CA ASN A 130 -19.22 11.42 0.29
C ASN A 130 -19.97 10.28 0.99
N LYS A 131 -19.27 9.35 1.63
CA LYS A 131 -19.88 8.29 2.46
C LYS A 131 -20.69 8.91 3.61
N SER A 132 -21.74 8.24 4.04
CA SER A 132 -22.53 8.64 5.22
C SER A 132 -21.74 8.46 6.52
N THR A 133 -20.91 7.42 6.59
CA THR A 133 -20.08 7.08 7.74
C THR A 133 -18.62 6.86 7.30
N ASN A 134 -17.68 7.02 8.22
CA ASN A 134 -16.24 6.76 7.98
C ASN A 134 -15.70 7.49 6.73
N LYS A 135 -16.03 8.76 6.59
CA LYS A 135 -15.61 9.59 5.45
C LYS A 135 -14.09 9.62 5.31
N GLY A 136 -13.59 9.25 4.14
CA GLY A 136 -12.16 9.23 3.84
C GLY A 136 -11.43 7.94 4.23
N ASP A 137 -12.13 6.90 4.65
CA ASP A 137 -11.53 5.62 5.06
C ASP A 137 -10.96 4.80 3.89
N SER A 138 -11.32 5.14 2.66
CA SER A 138 -10.83 4.50 1.44
C SER A 138 -9.61 5.20 0.83
N ALA A 139 -9.13 6.29 1.45
CA ALA A 139 -8.09 7.13 0.88
C ALA A 139 -6.71 6.46 0.83
N PHE A 140 -6.29 5.79 1.89
CA PHE A 140 -4.94 5.26 2.01
C PHE A 140 -4.96 3.74 2.13
N GLN A 141 -4.42 3.05 1.13
CA GLN A 141 -4.31 1.60 1.13
C GLN A 141 -2.88 1.17 1.44
N ILE A 142 -2.76 0.14 2.29
CA ILE A 142 -1.48 -0.41 2.76
C ILE A 142 -1.26 -1.75 2.05
N TYR A 143 -0.09 -1.91 1.47
CA TYR A 143 0.39 -3.12 0.81
C TYR A 143 1.61 -3.66 1.53
N GLY A 144 1.73 -4.97 1.69
CA GLY A 144 2.90 -5.58 2.30
C GLY A 144 2.92 -5.59 3.84
N TYR A 145 1.81 -5.27 4.50
CA TYR A 145 1.78 -5.25 5.97
C TYR A 145 2.03 -6.63 6.58
N ASN A 146 1.38 -7.68 6.07
CA ASN A 146 1.42 -9.01 6.67
C ASN A 146 2.74 -9.74 6.37
N GLN A 147 3.08 -9.95 5.10
CA GLN A 147 4.24 -10.74 4.67
C GLN A 147 5.41 -9.89 4.17
N GLY A 148 5.16 -8.64 3.84
CA GLY A 148 6.10 -7.74 3.18
C GLY A 148 6.02 -7.87 1.65
N LEU A 149 6.12 -6.74 0.98
CA LEU A 149 6.33 -6.67 -0.46
C LEU A 149 7.78 -7.07 -0.76
N VAL A 150 7.97 -7.99 -1.67
CA VAL A 150 9.27 -8.38 -2.24
C VAL A 150 9.24 -8.18 -3.74
N ALA A 151 10.40 -7.87 -4.34
CA ALA A 151 10.47 -7.72 -5.78
C ALA A 151 10.13 -9.04 -6.49
N SER A 152 9.21 -8.98 -7.43
CA SER A 152 8.87 -10.09 -8.34
C SER A 152 9.44 -9.87 -9.74
N ALA A 153 9.59 -8.62 -10.16
CA ALA A 153 10.29 -8.22 -11.38
C ALA A 153 10.87 -6.82 -11.23
N ILE A 154 12.08 -6.62 -11.74
CA ILE A 154 12.72 -5.31 -11.90
C ILE A 154 13.33 -5.30 -13.28
N GLU A 155 12.85 -4.43 -14.14
CA GLU A 155 13.21 -4.40 -15.56
C GLU A 155 13.65 -3.00 -15.98
N ASN A 156 14.66 -2.92 -16.85
CA ASN A 156 15.10 -1.67 -17.43
C ASN A 156 15.28 -1.83 -18.94
N ASP A 157 14.34 -1.28 -19.69
CA ASP A 157 14.45 -1.16 -21.14
C ASP A 157 14.76 0.30 -21.50
N LYS A 158 15.94 0.54 -22.05
CA LYS A 158 16.43 1.88 -22.40
C LYS A 158 15.62 2.56 -23.52
N TYR A 159 14.85 1.79 -24.27
CA TYR A 159 14.06 2.27 -25.39
C TYR A 159 12.54 2.26 -25.11
N SER A 160 12.14 1.84 -23.91
CA SER A 160 10.73 1.81 -23.53
C SER A 160 10.18 3.24 -23.35
N GLU A 161 9.15 3.58 -24.10
CA GLU A 161 8.40 4.84 -23.96
C GLU A 161 7.56 4.85 -22.66
N ASP A 162 7.06 3.69 -22.23
CA ASP A 162 6.23 3.56 -21.03
C ASP A 162 6.99 3.88 -19.73
N THR A 163 8.28 3.57 -19.69
CA THR A 163 9.17 3.84 -18.57
C THR A 163 10.11 5.01 -18.81
N ASN A 164 10.05 5.61 -19.99
CA ASN A 164 11.01 6.64 -20.43
C ASN A 164 12.48 6.21 -20.21
N GLY A 165 12.79 4.93 -20.50
CA GLY A 165 14.10 4.33 -20.27
C GLY A 165 14.48 4.09 -18.80
N GLY A 166 13.55 4.32 -17.86
CA GLY A 166 13.73 4.07 -16.44
C GLY A 166 13.56 2.61 -16.05
N TRP A 167 13.42 2.35 -14.75
CA TRP A 167 13.22 1.03 -14.18
C TRP A 167 11.74 0.77 -13.88
N LEU A 168 11.18 -0.29 -14.43
CA LEU A 168 9.87 -0.80 -14.01
C LEU A 168 10.08 -1.77 -12.85
N VAL A 169 9.49 -1.44 -11.71
CA VAL A 169 9.58 -2.24 -10.48
C VAL A 169 8.21 -2.83 -10.18
N THR A 170 8.15 -4.14 -10.06
CA THR A 170 6.96 -4.88 -9.62
C THR A 170 7.27 -5.59 -8.33
N MET A 171 6.50 -5.27 -7.28
CA MET A 171 6.63 -5.87 -5.96
C MET A 171 5.37 -6.62 -5.59
N GLN A 172 5.51 -7.74 -4.90
CA GLN A 172 4.37 -8.57 -4.51
C GLN A 172 4.44 -8.98 -3.04
N GLU A 173 3.28 -8.96 -2.39
CA GLU A 173 3.01 -9.67 -1.14
C GLU A 173 2.14 -10.87 -1.48
N THR A 174 2.68 -12.07 -1.38
CA THR A 174 1.95 -13.32 -1.60
C THR A 174 1.39 -13.87 -0.29
N LYS A 175 0.30 -14.64 -0.36
CA LYS A 175 -0.34 -15.28 0.81
C LYS A 175 -0.83 -14.29 1.87
N ALA A 176 -1.22 -13.09 1.47
CA ALA A 176 -1.86 -12.14 2.38
C ALA A 176 -3.22 -12.70 2.85
N PRO A 177 -3.55 -12.63 4.15
CA PRO A 177 -4.81 -13.17 4.67
C PRO A 177 -6.02 -12.28 4.32
N ASN A 178 -5.79 -11.00 4.02
CA ASN A 178 -6.83 -10.00 3.82
C ASN A 178 -6.83 -9.49 2.37
N SER A 179 -8.00 -9.12 1.86
CA SER A 179 -8.17 -8.51 0.54
C SER A 179 -7.61 -7.09 0.43
N GLY A 180 -7.41 -6.40 1.56
CA GLY A 180 -6.82 -5.06 1.63
C GLY A 180 -6.74 -4.55 3.06
N MET A 181 -5.69 -3.78 3.33
CA MET A 181 -5.46 -3.06 4.59
C MET A 181 -5.52 -1.56 4.32
N PHE A 182 -6.04 -0.78 5.25
CA PHE A 182 -6.23 0.67 5.09
C PHE A 182 -5.67 1.44 6.28
N LEU A 183 -5.13 2.63 6.02
CA LEU A 183 -4.78 3.60 7.05
C LEU A 183 -5.93 4.60 7.20
N TYR A 184 -6.56 4.61 8.39
CA TYR A 184 -7.64 5.54 8.68
C TYR A 184 -7.65 5.97 10.14
N ALA A 185 -7.27 7.20 10.41
CA ALA A 185 -7.18 7.80 11.74
C ALA A 185 -8.45 8.60 12.12
N GLY A 186 -9.63 8.16 11.66
CA GLY A 186 -10.93 8.77 11.96
C GLY A 186 -11.41 9.83 10.96
N THR A 187 -10.50 10.51 10.27
CA THR A 187 -10.79 11.43 9.16
C THR A 187 -9.74 11.34 8.08
N TYR A 188 -10.06 11.82 6.87
CA TYR A 188 -9.06 11.94 5.81
C TYR A 188 -7.87 12.82 6.22
N ALA A 189 -8.12 13.97 6.84
CA ALA A 189 -7.06 14.90 7.26
C ALA A 189 -6.12 14.28 8.31
N SER A 190 -6.68 13.56 9.30
CA SER A 190 -5.87 12.86 10.30
C SER A 190 -5.06 11.72 9.70
N SER A 191 -5.65 10.97 8.78
CA SER A 191 -4.96 9.89 8.05
C SER A 191 -3.84 10.43 7.18
N LYS A 192 -4.06 11.56 6.49
CA LYS A 192 -3.05 12.25 5.72
C LYS A 192 -1.90 12.75 6.60
N ALA A 193 -2.20 13.28 7.80
CA ALA A 193 -1.17 13.70 8.74
C ALA A 193 -0.29 12.54 9.20
N VAL A 194 -0.87 11.35 9.49
CA VAL A 194 -0.10 10.14 9.80
C VAL A 194 0.76 9.74 8.59
N PHE A 195 0.18 9.68 7.39
CA PHE A 195 0.90 9.34 6.16
C PHE A 195 2.11 10.27 5.93
N ASP A 196 1.92 11.58 6.06
CA ASP A 196 2.99 12.56 5.84
C ASP A 196 4.08 12.50 6.93
N SER A 197 3.71 12.20 8.18
CA SER A 197 4.65 12.12 9.30
C SER A 197 5.64 10.95 9.18
N LEU A 198 5.27 9.86 8.50
CA LEU A 198 6.13 8.68 8.34
C LEU A 198 7.45 8.98 7.63
N THR A 199 7.49 10.01 6.80
CA THR A 199 8.71 10.40 6.06
C THR A 199 9.59 11.37 6.82
N SER A 200 9.13 11.90 7.96
CA SER A 200 9.95 12.64 8.91
C SER A 200 10.76 11.65 9.74
N ALA A 201 11.99 11.99 10.10
CA ALA A 201 12.74 11.15 11.04
C ALA A 201 11.99 11.10 12.37
N ALA A 202 11.88 9.92 12.97
CA ALA A 202 11.42 9.77 14.34
C ALA A 202 12.49 10.41 15.26
N GLU A 203 12.09 11.39 16.07
CA GLU A 203 12.94 12.00 17.08
C GLU A 203 13.25 11.01 18.22
#